data_7c7321470ccbf6f849bff1a459e1814b
#
_entry.id   7c7321470ccbf6f849bff1a459e1814b
#
_cell.length_a   1.000
_cell.length_b   1.000
_cell.length_c   1.000
_cell.angle_alpha   90.00
_cell.angle_beta   90.00
_cell.angle_gamma   90.00
#
_symmetry.space_group_name_H-M   'P 1'
#
loop_
_entity.id
_entity.type
_entity.pdbx_description
1 polymer ?
#
loop_
_entity_poly.entity_id
_entity_poly.type
_entity_poly.pdbx_seq_one_letter_code
_entity_poly.pdbx_strand_id
1 'polypeptide(L)'
;MKLASLLVLLATAFASAQNQNSPSIDAVVRAVLQAQVDAWNHHDLDAFMAGYWKSPELTFFSGATETKGWEPTLERYRRNYQSAGHSMGTLSFSDLRVEALSSDAAFVRGQFHLVMPDGKQPHGVFTLIFRKFPEGWRIVHDHSCAAAEPPQSSTPPPPPTSK
;
A
#
# COMPACT_ATOMS: atom_id res chain seq x y z
N MET A 1 20.28 49.19 61.08
CA MET A 1 20.14 47.73 60.79
C MET A 1 19.18 47.61 59.60
N LYS A 2 19.71 47.26 58.41
CA LYS A 2 18.92 47.07 57.17
C LYS A 2 18.90 45.58 56.87
N LEU A 3 17.72 44.96 56.97
CA LEU A 3 17.49 43.58 56.49
C LEU A 3 17.36 43.60 54.98
N ALA A 4 18.24 42.91 54.30
CA ALA A 4 18.10 42.63 52.88
C ALA A 4 17.34 41.32 52.70
N SER A 5 16.13 41.38 52.13
CA SER A 5 15.33 40.23 51.77
C SER A 5 15.87 39.65 50.43
N LEU A 6 16.36 38.46 50.49
CA LEU A 6 16.83 37.66 49.34
C LEU A 6 15.63 36.93 48.73
N LEU A 7 15.15 37.42 47.60
CA LEU A 7 14.08 36.79 46.84
C LEU A 7 14.67 35.68 45.94
N VAL A 8 14.45 34.43 46.32
CA VAL A 8 14.86 33.26 45.51
C VAL A 8 13.75 32.99 44.48
N LEU A 9 14.01 33.31 43.23
CA LEU A 9 13.12 32.88 42.08
C LEU A 9 13.38 31.40 41.80
N LEU A 10 12.44 30.54 42.19
CA LEU A 10 12.40 29.14 41.70
C LEU A 10 11.85 29.17 40.27
N ALA A 11 12.72 29.02 39.28
CA ALA A 11 12.34 28.75 37.90
C ALA A 11 11.95 27.26 37.79
N THR A 12 10.64 26.96 37.75
CA THR A 12 10.13 25.63 37.46
C THR A 12 10.23 25.41 35.95
N ALA A 13 11.24 24.67 35.52
CA ALA A 13 11.32 24.17 34.13
C ALA A 13 10.24 23.10 33.97
N PHE A 14 9.15 23.46 33.28
CA PHE A 14 8.21 22.49 32.72
C PHE A 14 8.91 21.80 31.55
N ALA A 15 9.56 20.67 31.82
CA ALA A 15 9.98 19.73 30.80
C ALA A 15 8.69 19.16 30.18
N SER A 16 8.34 19.62 28.97
CA SER A 16 7.32 18.99 28.15
C SER A 16 7.79 17.58 27.83
N ALA A 17 7.31 16.60 28.59
CA ALA A 17 7.45 15.19 28.22
C ALA A 17 6.69 15.01 26.90
N GLN A 18 7.42 15.07 25.78
CA GLN A 18 6.88 14.69 24.50
C GLN A 18 6.47 13.23 24.61
N ASN A 19 5.18 13.01 24.42
CA ASN A 19 4.57 11.70 24.48
C ASN A 19 5.18 10.82 23.36
N GLN A 20 6.21 10.04 23.69
CA GLN A 20 6.97 9.16 22.78
C GLN A 20 6.16 7.93 22.33
N ASN A 21 4.84 7.90 22.57
CA ASN A 21 4.00 6.73 22.35
C ASN A 21 3.16 6.75 21.07
N SER A 22 3.30 7.74 20.20
CA SER A 22 2.63 7.72 18.91
C SER A 22 3.46 6.91 17.90
N PRO A 23 2.86 5.90 17.23
CA PRO A 23 3.58 5.12 16.23
C PRO A 23 4.11 6.02 15.11
N SER A 24 5.28 5.70 14.56
CA SER A 24 5.84 6.42 13.43
C SER A 24 4.95 6.31 12.19
N ILE A 25 5.05 7.27 11.27
CA ILE A 25 4.33 7.22 9.99
C ILE A 25 4.66 5.93 9.24
N ASP A 26 5.94 5.51 9.25
CA ASP A 26 6.37 4.24 8.66
C ASP A 26 5.60 3.06 9.24
N ALA A 27 5.53 2.95 10.55
CA ALA A 27 4.83 1.84 11.22
C ALA A 27 3.34 1.81 10.90
N VAL A 28 2.67 2.98 10.88
CA VAL A 28 1.22 3.04 10.60
C VAL A 28 0.92 2.72 9.14
N VAL A 29 1.71 3.24 8.20
CA VAL A 29 1.55 2.97 6.76
C VAL A 29 1.80 1.49 6.47
N ARG A 30 2.84 0.89 7.05
CA ARG A 30 3.08 -0.56 6.91
C ARG A 30 1.94 -1.40 7.49
N ALA A 31 1.32 -0.96 8.58
CA ALA A 31 0.17 -1.66 9.15
C ALA A 31 -1.04 -1.64 8.21
N VAL A 32 -1.29 -0.54 7.48
CA VAL A 32 -2.34 -0.50 6.45
C VAL A 32 -2.03 -1.49 5.31
N LEU A 33 -0.79 -1.52 4.83
CA LEU A 33 -0.37 -2.45 3.77
C LEU A 33 -0.46 -3.91 4.23
N GLN A 34 -0.10 -4.21 5.47
CA GLN A 34 -0.23 -5.56 6.02
C GLN A 34 -1.70 -5.98 6.13
N ALA A 35 -2.58 -5.08 6.59
CA ALA A 35 -4.02 -5.34 6.63
C ALA A 35 -4.59 -5.62 5.23
N GLN A 36 -4.08 -4.95 4.19
CA GLN A 36 -4.46 -5.25 2.80
C GLN A 36 -4.00 -6.65 2.36
N VAL A 37 -2.77 -7.05 2.69
CA VAL A 37 -2.27 -8.40 2.41
C VAL A 37 -3.14 -9.45 3.11
N ASP A 38 -3.45 -9.23 4.38
CA ASP A 38 -4.28 -10.15 5.18
C ASP A 38 -5.68 -10.27 4.59
N ALA A 39 -6.34 -9.14 4.26
CA ALA A 39 -7.65 -9.11 3.64
C ALA A 39 -7.67 -9.82 2.28
N TRP A 40 -6.69 -9.56 1.43
CA TRP A 40 -6.55 -10.23 0.14
C TRP A 40 -6.43 -11.74 0.29
N ASN A 41 -5.58 -12.20 1.21
CA ASN A 41 -5.32 -13.61 1.44
C ASN A 41 -6.51 -14.34 2.10
N HIS A 42 -7.46 -13.59 2.69
CA HIS A 42 -8.77 -14.07 3.11
C HIS A 42 -9.86 -13.90 2.03
N HIS A 43 -9.50 -13.44 0.85
CA HIS A 43 -10.39 -13.18 -0.29
C HIS A 43 -11.47 -12.11 0.00
N ASP A 44 -11.18 -11.20 0.93
CA ASP A 44 -12.04 -10.08 1.32
C ASP A 44 -11.61 -8.79 0.60
N LEU A 45 -12.19 -8.57 -0.59
CA LEU A 45 -11.89 -7.37 -1.37
C LEU A 45 -12.42 -6.08 -0.73
N ASP A 46 -13.50 -6.13 0.02
CA ASP A 46 -14.03 -4.93 0.69
C ASP A 46 -13.08 -4.49 1.81
N ALA A 47 -12.54 -5.43 2.60
CA ALA A 47 -11.52 -5.15 3.59
C ALA A 47 -10.18 -4.71 2.95
N PHE A 48 -9.78 -5.31 1.81
CA PHE A 48 -8.61 -4.85 1.03
C PHE A 48 -8.78 -3.40 0.59
N MET A 49 -9.96 -3.04 0.06
CA MET A 49 -10.28 -1.70 -0.40
C MET A 49 -10.44 -0.68 0.73
N ALA A 50 -10.60 -1.12 1.98
CA ALA A 50 -10.57 -0.22 3.15
C ALA A 50 -9.23 0.48 3.35
N GLY A 51 -8.13 -0.03 2.78
CA GLY A 51 -6.84 0.65 2.72
C GLY A 51 -6.82 1.88 1.81
N TYR A 52 -7.76 1.97 0.87
CA TYR A 52 -7.90 3.09 -0.05
C TYR A 52 -8.88 4.16 0.45
N TRP A 53 -8.64 5.39 0.05
CA TRP A 53 -9.53 6.50 0.32
C TRP A 53 -10.85 6.34 -0.43
N LYS A 54 -11.96 6.27 0.32
CA LYS A 54 -13.30 6.10 -0.25
C LYS A 54 -13.81 7.42 -0.84
N SER A 55 -13.34 7.74 -2.04
CA SER A 55 -13.61 9.01 -2.73
C SER A 55 -13.69 8.81 -4.25
N PRO A 56 -14.49 9.64 -4.96
CA PRO A 56 -14.43 9.70 -6.42
C PRO A 56 -13.08 10.24 -6.93
N GLU A 57 -12.28 10.87 -6.08
CA GLU A 57 -10.97 11.43 -6.44
C GLU A 57 -9.79 10.43 -6.26
N LEU A 58 -10.04 9.22 -5.76
CA LEU A 58 -9.02 8.16 -5.77
C LEU A 58 -8.54 7.91 -7.19
N THR A 59 -7.23 7.80 -7.40
CA THR A 59 -6.65 7.43 -8.69
C THR A 59 -5.89 6.11 -8.57
N PHE A 60 -6.14 5.21 -9.52
CA PHE A 60 -5.46 3.94 -9.65
C PHE A 60 -4.97 3.74 -11.08
N PHE A 61 -3.66 3.65 -11.24
CA PHE A 61 -3.03 3.32 -12.53
C PHE A 61 -2.56 1.87 -12.52
N SER A 62 -2.90 1.15 -13.59
CA SER A 62 -2.35 -0.18 -13.88
C SER A 62 -1.67 -0.11 -15.26
N GLY A 63 -0.35 -0.02 -15.25
CA GLY A 63 0.38 0.37 -16.43
C GLY A 63 -0.09 1.74 -16.93
N ALA A 64 -0.52 1.84 -18.18
CA ALA A 64 -1.02 3.08 -18.78
C ALA A 64 -2.53 3.31 -18.62
N THR A 65 -3.25 2.43 -17.90
CA THR A 65 -4.71 2.54 -17.73
C THR A 65 -5.04 3.19 -16.40
N GLU A 66 -5.71 4.34 -16.45
CA GLU A 66 -6.25 5.00 -15.26
C GLU A 66 -7.65 4.46 -14.92
N THR A 67 -7.90 4.27 -13.63
CA THR A 67 -9.23 4.08 -13.04
C THR A 67 -9.41 5.14 -11.97
N LYS A 68 -10.41 6.02 -12.12
CA LYS A 68 -10.70 7.09 -11.17
C LYS A 68 -11.91 6.73 -10.32
N GLY A 69 -11.78 6.91 -9.00
CA GLY A 69 -12.81 6.65 -8.00
C GLY A 69 -12.68 5.30 -7.30
N TRP A 70 -13.15 5.28 -6.05
CA TRP A 70 -13.07 4.08 -5.19
C TRP A 70 -13.97 2.94 -5.71
N GLU A 71 -15.24 3.23 -6.02
CA GLU A 71 -16.17 2.23 -6.56
C GLU A 71 -15.69 1.64 -7.90
N PRO A 72 -15.27 2.43 -8.90
CA PRO A 72 -14.72 1.89 -10.14
C PRO A 72 -13.46 1.03 -9.91
N THR A 73 -12.63 1.38 -8.92
CA THR A 73 -11.45 0.58 -8.56
C THR A 73 -11.86 -0.76 -7.95
N LEU A 74 -12.82 -0.77 -7.02
CA LEU A 74 -13.37 -2.01 -6.46
C LEU A 74 -13.97 -2.91 -7.54
N GLU A 75 -14.79 -2.35 -8.45
CA GLU A 75 -15.38 -3.10 -9.56
C GLU A 75 -14.32 -3.68 -10.52
N ARG A 76 -13.22 -2.96 -10.74
CA ARG A 76 -12.08 -3.48 -11.49
C ARG A 76 -11.46 -4.69 -10.80
N TYR A 77 -11.24 -4.63 -9.47
CA TYR A 77 -10.72 -5.76 -8.70
C TYR A 77 -11.68 -6.95 -8.72
N ARG A 78 -12.98 -6.73 -8.56
CA ARG A 78 -14.00 -7.80 -8.65
C ARG A 78 -13.97 -8.51 -10.00
N ARG A 79 -13.95 -7.74 -11.09
CA ARG A 79 -13.87 -8.32 -12.45
C ARG A 79 -12.61 -9.14 -12.67
N ASN A 80 -11.47 -8.65 -12.17
CA ASN A 80 -10.18 -9.29 -12.45
C ASN A 80 -9.90 -10.50 -11.55
N TYR A 81 -10.50 -10.57 -10.35
CA TYR A 81 -10.09 -11.52 -9.33
C TYR A 81 -11.23 -12.32 -8.68
N GLN A 82 -12.48 -11.89 -8.82
CA GLN A 82 -13.64 -12.58 -8.22
C GLN A 82 -14.72 -13.00 -9.24
N SER A 83 -14.59 -12.65 -10.52
CA SER A 83 -15.53 -13.11 -11.53
C SER A 83 -15.31 -14.60 -11.86
N ALA A 84 -16.29 -15.22 -12.52
CA ALA A 84 -16.23 -16.64 -12.87
C ALA A 84 -14.95 -16.99 -13.64
N GLY A 85 -14.24 -18.00 -13.16
CA GLY A 85 -12.97 -18.45 -13.74
C GLY A 85 -11.73 -17.65 -13.26
N HIS A 86 -11.89 -16.68 -12.37
CA HIS A 86 -10.79 -15.90 -11.79
C HIS A 86 -10.58 -16.27 -10.31
N SER A 87 -9.40 -16.00 -9.80
CA SER A 87 -9.03 -16.21 -8.40
C SER A 87 -8.10 -15.10 -7.93
N MET A 88 -8.16 -14.78 -6.65
CA MET A 88 -7.30 -13.76 -6.06
C MET A 88 -5.84 -14.22 -5.88
N GLY A 89 -5.61 -15.50 -5.69
CA GLY A 89 -4.28 -16.01 -5.34
C GLY A 89 -3.81 -15.52 -3.98
N THR A 90 -2.52 -15.71 -3.69
CA THR A 90 -1.88 -15.25 -2.44
C THR A 90 -1.00 -14.06 -2.73
N LEU A 91 -1.27 -12.94 -2.04
CA LEU A 91 -0.54 -11.68 -2.17
C LEU A 91 0.57 -11.58 -1.11
N SER A 92 1.70 -11.04 -1.52
CA SER A 92 2.73 -10.52 -0.62
C SER A 92 3.35 -9.25 -1.18
N PHE A 93 3.84 -8.38 -0.27
CA PHE A 93 4.64 -7.21 -0.63
C PHE A 93 6.08 -7.38 -0.18
N SER A 94 7.03 -6.87 -0.97
CA SER A 94 8.44 -6.84 -0.62
C SER A 94 9.07 -5.49 -0.93
N ASP A 95 10.30 -5.27 -0.46
CA ASP A 95 11.10 -4.07 -0.70
C ASP A 95 10.38 -2.75 -0.38
N LEU A 96 9.51 -2.78 0.63
CA LEU A 96 8.74 -1.62 1.05
C LEU A 96 9.64 -0.50 1.57
N ARG A 97 9.56 0.66 0.93
CA ARG A 97 10.21 1.90 1.35
C ARG A 97 9.15 2.97 1.58
N VAL A 98 9.01 3.40 2.82
CA VAL A 98 8.08 4.45 3.24
C VAL A 98 8.86 5.72 3.49
N GLU A 99 8.45 6.81 2.85
CA GLU A 99 9.02 8.14 2.98
C GLU A 99 7.94 9.10 3.46
N ALA A 100 8.11 9.69 4.65
CA ALA A 100 7.21 10.72 5.13
C ALA A 100 7.46 12.01 4.36
N LEU A 101 6.45 12.52 3.65
CA LEU A 101 6.51 13.80 2.94
C LEU A 101 6.10 14.97 3.84
N SER A 102 5.21 14.72 4.80
CA SER A 102 4.75 15.67 5.81
C SER A 102 4.18 14.89 7.02
N SER A 103 3.59 15.57 7.99
CA SER A 103 2.89 14.93 9.12
C SER A 103 1.60 14.19 8.73
N ASP A 104 1.09 14.42 7.51
CA ASP A 104 -0.18 13.90 7.00
C ASP A 104 -0.08 13.29 5.59
N ALA A 105 1.13 13.19 5.02
CA ALA A 105 1.37 12.57 3.71
C ALA A 105 2.61 11.69 3.72
N ALA A 106 2.54 10.56 3.00
CA ALA A 106 3.66 9.65 2.81
C ALA A 106 3.66 9.09 1.39
N PHE A 107 4.87 8.81 0.90
CA PHE A 107 5.14 8.14 -0.37
C PHE A 107 5.67 6.74 -0.08
N VAL A 108 5.15 5.74 -0.80
CA VAL A 108 5.59 4.36 -0.67
C VAL A 108 6.01 3.82 -2.02
N ARG A 109 7.10 3.06 -2.02
CA ARG A 109 7.55 2.22 -3.13
C ARG A 109 7.66 0.79 -2.65
N GLY A 110 7.33 -0.16 -3.50
CA GLY A 110 7.44 -1.57 -3.17
C GLY A 110 7.24 -2.47 -4.37
N GLN A 111 7.26 -3.75 -4.10
CA GLN A 111 6.96 -4.80 -5.07
C GLN A 111 5.76 -5.61 -4.59
N PHE A 112 4.91 -6.03 -5.52
CA PHE A 112 3.85 -7.00 -5.26
C PHE A 112 4.22 -8.33 -5.90
N HIS A 113 3.81 -9.41 -5.25
CA HIS A 113 3.91 -10.77 -5.75
C HIS A 113 2.58 -11.47 -5.51
N LEU A 114 2.06 -12.12 -6.54
CA LEU A 114 0.87 -12.96 -6.46
C LEU A 114 1.27 -14.39 -6.80
N VAL A 115 0.82 -15.35 -6.02
CA VAL A 115 0.91 -16.78 -6.34
C VAL A 115 -0.50 -17.25 -6.66
N MET A 116 -0.76 -17.51 -7.94
CA MET A 116 -2.07 -17.92 -8.43
C MET A 116 -2.27 -19.43 -8.26
N PRO A 117 -3.52 -19.93 -8.11
CA PRO A 117 -3.80 -21.37 -8.01
C PRO A 117 -3.39 -22.18 -9.23
N ASP A 118 -3.30 -21.55 -10.41
CA ASP A 118 -2.82 -22.17 -11.65
C ASP A 118 -1.28 -22.21 -11.77
N GLY A 119 -0.57 -21.76 -10.71
CA GLY A 119 0.89 -21.74 -10.62
C GLY A 119 1.54 -20.51 -11.24
N LYS A 120 0.79 -19.60 -11.87
CA LYS A 120 1.33 -18.32 -12.33
C LYS A 120 1.76 -17.46 -11.14
N GLN A 121 2.77 -16.63 -11.35
CA GLN A 121 3.32 -15.73 -10.32
C GLN A 121 3.43 -14.29 -10.84
N PRO A 122 2.31 -13.62 -11.11
CA PRO A 122 2.34 -12.21 -11.48
C PRO A 122 3.04 -11.39 -10.39
N HIS A 123 3.95 -10.53 -10.79
CA HIS A 123 4.68 -9.66 -9.90
C HIS A 123 4.94 -8.32 -10.57
N GLY A 124 5.35 -7.34 -9.81
CA GLY A 124 5.67 -6.03 -10.35
C GLY A 124 6.01 -5.03 -9.26
N VAL A 125 6.08 -3.78 -9.66
CA VAL A 125 6.40 -2.66 -8.78
C VAL A 125 5.19 -1.76 -8.60
N PHE A 126 5.16 -1.03 -7.47
CA PHE A 126 4.15 -0.02 -7.24
C PHE A 126 4.71 1.23 -6.56
N THR A 127 4.00 2.32 -6.74
CA THR A 127 4.16 3.55 -5.98
C THR A 127 2.81 3.99 -5.44
N LEU A 128 2.76 4.36 -4.16
CA LEU A 128 1.54 4.79 -3.49
C LEU A 128 1.75 6.16 -2.85
N ILE A 129 0.71 6.98 -2.89
CA ILE A 129 0.63 8.17 -2.05
C ILE A 129 -0.42 7.92 -0.97
N PHE A 130 0.00 8.08 0.28
CA PHE A 130 -0.88 8.03 1.44
C PHE A 130 -1.18 9.42 1.95
N ARG A 131 -2.40 9.61 2.44
CA ARG A 131 -2.80 10.77 3.25
C ARG A 131 -3.44 10.33 4.55
N LYS A 132 -3.27 11.18 5.57
CA LYS A 132 -3.89 10.98 6.87
C LYS A 132 -5.24 11.69 6.89
N PHE A 133 -6.28 10.94 7.25
CA PHE A 133 -7.64 11.41 7.46
C PHE A 133 -8.05 11.19 8.93
N PRO A 134 -9.20 11.71 9.39
CA PRO A 134 -9.71 11.44 10.73
C PRO A 134 -9.86 9.94 11.04
N GLU A 135 -10.23 9.14 10.05
CA GLU A 135 -10.38 7.69 10.12
C GLU A 135 -9.07 6.91 9.93
N GLY A 136 -7.94 7.60 9.75
CA GLY A 136 -6.62 7.01 9.60
C GLY A 136 -5.93 7.26 8.26
N TRP A 137 -4.82 6.59 8.03
CA TRP A 137 -4.06 6.68 6.79
C TRP A 137 -4.73 5.90 5.66
N ARG A 138 -4.83 6.49 4.47
CA ARG A 138 -5.43 5.88 3.28
C ARG A 138 -4.60 6.16 2.04
N ILE A 139 -4.58 5.20 1.11
CA ILE A 139 -4.02 5.35 -0.22
C ILE A 139 -4.94 6.27 -1.04
N VAL A 140 -4.41 7.39 -1.52
CA VAL A 140 -5.13 8.34 -2.39
C VAL A 140 -4.71 8.21 -3.85
N HIS A 141 -3.54 7.62 -4.09
CA HIS A 141 -3.03 7.32 -5.42
C HIS A 141 -2.26 5.99 -5.40
N ASP A 142 -2.49 5.18 -6.41
CA ASP A 142 -1.78 3.93 -6.66
C ASP A 142 -1.34 3.89 -8.13
N HIS A 143 -0.07 3.61 -8.35
CA HIS A 143 0.44 3.26 -9.67
C HIS A 143 1.18 1.94 -9.58
N SER A 144 0.59 0.91 -10.16
CA SER A 144 1.13 -0.45 -10.21
C SER A 144 1.46 -0.86 -11.64
N CYS A 145 2.66 -1.42 -11.83
CA CYS A 145 3.13 -1.97 -13.09
C CYS A 145 3.51 -3.43 -12.91
N ALA A 146 2.84 -4.33 -13.63
CA ALA A 146 3.26 -5.72 -13.70
C ALA A 146 4.54 -5.86 -14.55
N ALA A 147 5.43 -6.75 -14.13
CA ALA A 147 6.56 -7.15 -14.96
C ALA A 147 6.05 -7.83 -16.23
N ALA A 148 6.73 -7.58 -17.36
CA ALA A 148 6.44 -8.29 -18.59
C ALA A 148 6.73 -9.79 -18.38
N GLU A 149 5.81 -10.65 -18.79
CA GLU A 149 6.11 -12.07 -18.84
C GLU A 149 7.29 -12.30 -19.81
N PRO A 150 8.28 -13.13 -19.43
CA PRO A 150 9.34 -13.50 -20.37
C PRO A 150 8.69 -14.13 -21.61
N PRO A 151 9.20 -13.85 -22.82
CA PRO A 151 8.66 -14.43 -24.03
C PRO A 151 8.64 -15.95 -23.88
N GLN A 152 7.47 -16.55 -24.02
CA GLN A 152 7.34 -18.00 -24.00
C GLN A 152 8.23 -18.53 -25.14
N SER A 153 9.22 -19.35 -24.79
CA SER A 153 10.04 -20.01 -25.80
C SER A 153 9.12 -20.86 -26.66
N SER A 154 8.83 -20.38 -27.88
CA SER A 154 8.15 -21.18 -28.87
C SER A 154 9.06 -22.38 -29.16
N THR A 155 8.70 -23.55 -28.66
CA THR A 155 9.33 -24.79 -29.06
C THR A 155 9.19 -24.89 -30.58
N PRO A 156 10.28 -24.95 -31.34
CA PRO A 156 10.17 -25.05 -32.79
C PRO A 156 9.36 -26.31 -33.14
N PRO A 157 8.51 -26.24 -34.19
CA PRO A 157 7.74 -27.41 -34.61
C PRO A 157 8.68 -28.58 -34.92
N PRO A 158 8.27 -29.82 -34.62
CA PRO A 158 9.09 -31.01 -34.94
C PRO A 158 9.40 -31.06 -36.43
N PRO A 159 10.57 -31.49 -36.81
CA PRO A 159 10.94 -31.61 -38.24
C PRO A 159 9.95 -32.51 -38.98
N PRO A 160 9.67 -32.23 -40.26
CA PRO A 160 8.77 -33.05 -41.05
C PRO A 160 9.28 -34.46 -41.14
N THR A 161 8.48 -35.45 -40.74
CA THR A 161 8.75 -36.85 -40.95
C THR A 161 8.81 -37.15 -42.43
N SER A 162 10.01 -37.40 -42.99
CA SER A 162 10.19 -37.92 -44.34
C SER A 162 9.62 -39.34 -44.41
N LYS A 163 8.66 -39.53 -45.33
CA LYS A 163 8.25 -40.87 -45.80
C LYS A 163 9.20 -41.36 -46.84
#